data_5b6220be179c4b5a6831cb9934fad9da
#
_entry.id   5b6220be179c4b5a6831cb9934fad9da
#
_cell.length_a   1.000
_cell.length_b   1.000
_cell.length_c   1.000
_cell.angle_alpha   90.00
_cell.angle_beta   90.00
_cell.angle_gamma   90.00
#
_symmetry.space_group_name_H-M   'P 1'
#
loop_
_entity.id
_entity.type
_entity.pdbx_description
1 polymer ?
#
loop_
_entity_poly.entity_id
_entity_poly.type
_entity_poly.pdbx_seq_one_letter_code
_entity_poly.pdbx_strand_id
1 'polypeptide(L)'
;IECHKGIAHELPNMAGGFRATYATLASEAQQAPTGDTLYTLGEKDLYASEQSTDPVGKLLPASRIDVIARSGDRLQVTIEGWREREGKGRVLSEYMGKRVFVATVRDELKTSEKVLKQETDSATHIQWEQVQVQAWVDGKGLEPSLKPIWDYAGEMYKSTCNSCHGAPDPAHFTANGWISGLKAMSAYYRLSKEEERTLLKYLQNHAADTGGQGSH
;
A
#
# COMPACT_ATOMS: atom_id res chain seq x y z
N ILE A 1 27.16 -26.46 22.67
CA ILE A 1 26.72 -26.45 21.27
C ILE A 1 27.11 -25.08 20.69
N GLU A 2 28.35 -24.99 20.20
CA GLU A 2 28.98 -23.76 19.72
C GLU A 2 28.98 -23.71 18.20
N CYS A 3 27.89 -24.08 17.54
CA CYS A 3 27.87 -24.20 16.08
C CYS A 3 27.72 -22.89 15.32
N HIS A 4 27.63 -21.72 15.94
CA HIS A 4 27.43 -20.47 15.24
C HIS A 4 28.26 -19.26 15.70
N LYS A 5 29.32 -19.49 16.47
CA LYS A 5 30.36 -18.47 16.66
C LYS A 5 31.38 -18.57 15.54
N GLY A 6 31.24 -17.76 14.52
CA GLY A 6 32.26 -17.59 13.50
C GLY A 6 31.82 -17.77 12.04
N ILE A 7 30.58 -18.13 11.78
CA ILE A 7 29.97 -17.93 10.48
C ILE A 7 28.96 -16.78 10.65
N ALA A 8 29.44 -15.60 11.01
CA ALA A 8 28.87 -14.42 10.44
C ALA A 8 29.23 -14.54 8.96
N HIS A 9 28.40 -15.28 8.20
CA HIS A 9 28.26 -14.91 6.83
C HIS A 9 27.99 -13.40 6.93
N GLU A 10 28.89 -12.59 6.39
CA GLU A 10 28.50 -11.29 5.91
C GLU A 10 27.25 -11.58 5.14
N LEU A 11 26.09 -11.26 5.71
CA LEU A 11 24.82 -11.36 5.02
C LEU A 11 25.10 -10.69 3.70
N PRO A 12 24.98 -11.38 2.56
CA PRO A 12 25.30 -10.80 1.26
C PRO A 12 24.59 -9.49 1.27
N ASN A 13 25.26 -8.38 1.04
CA ASN A 13 24.92 -7.00 1.36
C ASN A 13 23.42 -6.74 1.22
N MET A 14 22.64 -7.30 2.15
CA MET A 14 21.17 -7.26 2.18
C MET A 14 20.68 -5.82 2.35
N ALA A 15 21.58 -4.94 2.76
CA ALA A 15 21.39 -3.52 2.79
C ALA A 15 21.47 -2.87 1.38
N GLY A 16 22.02 -3.58 0.39
CA GLY A 16 22.04 -3.10 -1.00
C GLY A 16 20.82 -3.54 -1.83
N GLY A 17 20.19 -4.70 -1.52
CA GLY A 17 19.11 -5.29 -2.30
C GLY A 17 17.87 -4.41 -2.44
N PHE A 18 16.76 -4.80 -1.88
CA PHE A 18 15.49 -4.09 -2.05
C PHE A 18 15.53 -2.59 -1.67
N ARG A 19 16.40 -2.18 -0.73
CA ARG A 19 16.56 -0.75 -0.39
C ARG A 19 17.27 0.05 -1.47
N ALA A 20 18.21 -0.57 -2.20
CA ALA A 20 18.81 0.07 -3.36
C ALA A 20 17.79 0.18 -4.51
N THR A 21 16.97 -0.85 -4.72
CA THR A 21 15.85 -0.81 -5.68
C THR A 21 14.88 0.33 -5.33
N TYR A 22 14.48 0.46 -4.06
CA TYR A 22 13.63 1.57 -3.63
C TYR A 22 14.28 2.94 -3.85
N ALA A 23 15.57 3.09 -3.53
CA ALA A 23 16.29 4.34 -3.73
C ALA A 23 16.33 4.74 -5.21
N THR A 24 16.47 3.77 -6.11
CA THR A 24 16.40 4.00 -7.57
C THR A 24 15.01 4.47 -7.97
N LEU A 25 13.96 3.75 -7.59
CA LEU A 25 12.57 4.14 -7.88
C LEU A 25 12.26 5.55 -7.33
N ALA A 26 12.63 5.81 -6.07
CA ALA A 26 12.42 7.12 -5.46
C ALA A 26 13.19 8.25 -6.17
N SER A 27 14.37 7.98 -6.73
CA SER A 27 15.14 8.95 -7.50
C SER A 27 14.53 9.21 -8.88
N GLU A 28 13.92 8.20 -9.49
CA GLU A 28 13.23 8.32 -10.78
C GLU A 28 11.87 9.01 -10.63
N ALA A 29 11.17 8.77 -9.54
CA ALA A 29 9.85 9.32 -9.22
C ALA A 29 9.88 10.76 -8.67
N GLN A 30 10.85 11.60 -9.06
CA GLN A 30 10.95 13.00 -8.60
C GLN A 30 9.93 13.93 -9.30
N GLN A 31 9.33 13.49 -10.39
CA GLN A 31 8.26 14.19 -11.08
C GLN A 31 7.08 13.25 -11.29
N ALA A 32 5.88 13.82 -11.30
CA ALA A 32 4.68 13.04 -11.58
C ALA A 32 4.77 12.44 -12.98
N PRO A 33 4.60 11.12 -13.16
CA PRO A 33 4.51 10.51 -14.47
C PRO A 33 3.35 11.10 -15.27
N THR A 34 3.47 11.06 -16.59
CA THR A 34 2.34 11.31 -17.46
C THR A 34 1.37 10.15 -17.41
N GLY A 35 0.07 10.42 -17.40
CA GLY A 35 -0.97 9.39 -17.35
C GLY A 35 -2.08 9.75 -16.37
N ASP A 36 -3.23 9.11 -16.56
CA ASP A 36 -4.43 9.40 -15.78
C ASP A 36 -4.56 8.47 -14.56
N THR A 37 -3.92 7.30 -14.59
CA THR A 37 -3.86 6.39 -13.45
C THR A 37 -2.43 6.26 -12.97
N LEU A 38 -2.20 6.48 -11.68
CA LEU A 38 -0.90 6.38 -11.03
C LEU A 38 -1.01 5.58 -9.72
N TYR A 39 0.14 5.16 -9.21
CA TYR A 39 0.26 4.37 -7.98
C TYR A 39 1.29 5.00 -7.04
N THR A 40 1.03 4.98 -5.75
CA THR A 40 1.94 5.55 -4.76
C THR A 40 3.12 4.60 -4.50
N LEU A 41 4.35 5.10 -4.66
CA LEU A 41 5.56 4.34 -4.32
C LEU A 41 5.67 4.13 -2.80
N GLY A 42 5.36 5.16 -2.02
CA GLY A 42 5.33 5.16 -0.56
C GLY A 42 4.06 5.82 -0.02
N GLU A 43 4.05 6.14 1.28
CA GLU A 43 2.97 6.92 1.87
C GLU A 43 2.95 8.34 1.34
N LYS A 44 1.75 8.90 1.16
CA LYS A 44 1.57 10.29 0.71
C LYS A 44 0.50 11.00 1.52
N ASP A 45 0.76 12.23 1.86
CA ASP A 45 -0.23 13.09 2.51
C ASP A 45 -1.30 13.53 1.49
N LEU A 46 -2.55 13.60 1.97
CA LEU A 46 -3.70 14.11 1.23
C LEU A 46 -4.02 15.52 1.72
N TYR A 47 -4.33 16.41 0.79
CA TYR A 47 -4.68 17.79 1.07
C TYR A 47 -6.07 18.14 0.53
N ALA A 48 -6.78 19.02 1.22
CA ALA A 48 -8.12 19.45 0.82
C ALA A 48 -8.11 20.39 -0.40
N SER A 49 -7.03 21.15 -0.59
CA SER A 49 -6.85 22.05 -1.73
C SER A 49 -5.39 22.07 -2.19
N GLU A 50 -5.15 22.63 -3.37
CA GLU A 50 -3.82 22.82 -3.93
C GLU A 50 -2.88 23.59 -3.00
N GLN A 51 -3.39 24.62 -2.33
CA GLN A 51 -2.61 25.51 -1.47
C GLN A 51 -2.51 25.01 -0.02
N SER A 52 -3.25 23.96 0.37
CA SER A 52 -3.24 23.46 1.74
C SER A 52 -1.87 22.88 2.09
N THR A 53 -1.41 23.17 3.31
CA THR A 53 -0.19 22.64 3.91
C THR A 53 -0.49 21.58 4.97
N ASP A 54 -1.67 21.62 5.56
CA ASP A 54 -2.10 20.67 6.58
C ASP A 54 -2.73 19.43 5.93
N PRO A 55 -2.22 18.23 6.21
CA PRO A 55 -2.76 17.02 5.65
C PRO A 55 -4.11 16.66 6.28
N VAL A 56 -5.05 16.29 5.43
CA VAL A 56 -6.41 15.84 5.79
C VAL A 56 -6.63 14.35 5.56
N GLY A 57 -5.56 13.64 5.34
CA GLY A 57 -5.55 12.19 5.15
C GLY A 57 -4.20 11.70 4.70
N LYS A 58 -4.12 10.41 4.40
CA LYS A 58 -2.91 9.77 3.92
C LYS A 58 -3.25 8.63 2.97
N LEU A 59 -2.57 8.56 1.84
CA LEU A 59 -2.50 7.38 0.99
C LEU A 59 -1.45 6.40 1.53
N LEU A 60 -1.73 5.12 1.41
CA LEU A 60 -0.78 4.06 1.74
C LEU A 60 0.02 3.64 0.49
N PRO A 61 1.14 2.90 0.66
CA PRO A 61 1.92 2.41 -0.47
C PRO A 61 1.09 1.58 -1.45
N ALA A 62 1.46 1.59 -2.71
CA ALA A 62 0.80 0.87 -3.81
C ALA A 62 -0.71 1.15 -3.93
N SER A 63 -1.14 2.35 -3.57
CA SER A 63 -2.53 2.79 -3.74
C SER A 63 -2.73 3.44 -5.10
N ARG A 64 -3.78 2.99 -5.80
CA ARG A 64 -4.21 3.58 -7.07
C ARG A 64 -4.83 4.95 -6.84
N ILE A 65 -4.49 5.89 -7.72
CA ILE A 65 -5.13 7.20 -7.83
C ILE A 65 -5.42 7.50 -9.30
N ASP A 66 -6.52 8.16 -9.57
CA ASP A 66 -6.84 8.64 -10.92
C ASP A 66 -6.73 10.17 -10.95
N VAL A 67 -5.92 10.68 -11.87
CA VAL A 67 -5.57 12.12 -11.96
C VAL A 67 -6.69 12.87 -12.67
N ILE A 68 -7.20 13.91 -12.01
CA ILE A 68 -8.24 14.79 -12.58
C ILE A 68 -7.61 16.05 -13.16
N ALA A 69 -6.64 16.63 -12.44
CA ALA A 69 -5.97 17.85 -12.84
C ALA A 69 -4.53 17.88 -12.34
N ARG A 70 -3.70 18.71 -12.99
CA ARG A 70 -2.30 18.93 -12.65
C ARG A 70 -2.07 20.42 -12.46
N SER A 71 -1.42 20.78 -11.35
CA SER A 71 -1.08 22.18 -11.06
C SER A 71 0.26 22.24 -10.36
N GLY A 72 1.28 22.76 -11.05
CA GLY A 72 2.65 22.78 -10.57
C GLY A 72 3.12 21.38 -10.16
N ASP A 73 3.61 21.26 -8.93
CA ASP A 73 4.08 19.99 -8.35
C ASP A 73 2.95 19.16 -7.72
N ARG A 74 1.68 19.61 -7.77
CA ARG A 74 0.53 18.93 -7.19
C ARG A 74 -0.44 18.39 -8.23
N LEU A 75 -1.08 17.29 -7.86
CA LEU A 75 -2.11 16.63 -8.63
C LEU A 75 -3.42 16.66 -7.86
N GLN A 76 -4.51 16.99 -8.52
CA GLN A 76 -5.85 16.69 -8.04
C GLN A 76 -6.20 15.27 -8.49
N VAL A 77 -6.63 14.45 -7.56
CA VAL A 77 -6.85 13.02 -7.79
C VAL A 77 -8.18 12.55 -7.21
N THR A 78 -8.70 11.46 -7.77
CA THR A 78 -9.73 10.65 -7.13
C THR A 78 -9.11 9.40 -6.54
N ILE A 79 -9.65 8.98 -5.40
CA ILE A 79 -9.28 7.79 -4.65
C ILE A 79 -10.56 7.01 -4.42
N GLU A 80 -10.56 5.74 -4.81
CA GLU A 80 -11.70 4.85 -4.57
C GLU A 80 -11.37 3.82 -3.48
N GLY A 81 -12.39 3.44 -2.73
CA GLY A 81 -12.25 2.39 -1.74
C GLY A 81 -13.54 2.02 -1.06
N TRP A 82 -13.51 0.89 -0.38
CA TRP A 82 -14.61 0.36 0.41
C TRP A 82 -14.49 0.73 1.87
N ARG A 83 -15.60 1.02 2.51
CA ARG A 83 -15.71 1.21 3.96
C ARG A 83 -17.02 0.63 4.48
N GLU A 84 -17.07 0.35 5.78
CA GLU A 84 -18.32 0.01 6.45
C GLU A 84 -19.21 1.27 6.52
N ARG A 85 -20.48 1.11 6.14
CA ARG A 85 -21.44 2.22 6.11
C ARG A 85 -21.69 2.82 7.50
N GLU A 86 -21.81 1.98 8.54
CA GLU A 86 -22.03 2.39 9.92
C GLU A 86 -20.73 2.60 10.70
N GLY A 87 -19.57 2.42 10.05
CA GLY A 87 -18.25 2.64 10.63
C GLY A 87 -17.91 4.14 10.77
N LYS A 88 -16.74 4.41 11.38
CA LYS A 88 -16.22 5.78 11.48
C LYS A 88 -15.86 6.40 10.13
N GLY A 89 -15.87 5.61 9.05
CA GLY A 89 -15.71 6.05 7.66
C GLY A 89 -14.37 6.69 7.30
N ARG A 90 -13.34 6.53 8.15
CA ARG A 90 -12.03 7.19 7.97
C ARG A 90 -10.98 6.34 7.25
N VAL A 91 -11.26 5.09 7.02
CA VAL A 91 -10.32 4.16 6.36
C VAL A 91 -11.00 3.59 5.12
N LEU A 92 -10.31 3.72 3.99
CA LEU A 92 -10.73 3.13 2.73
C LEU A 92 -9.92 1.87 2.47
N SER A 93 -10.59 0.78 2.12
CA SER A 93 -10.01 -0.51 1.76
C SER A 93 -10.17 -0.77 0.26
N GLU A 94 -9.23 -1.50 -0.32
CA GLU A 94 -9.24 -1.85 -1.74
C GLU A 94 -10.37 -2.85 -2.09
N TYR A 95 -10.63 -3.76 -1.16
CA TYR A 95 -11.66 -4.79 -1.30
C TYR A 95 -12.68 -4.72 -0.17
N MET A 96 -13.93 -5.00 -0.48
CA MET A 96 -14.99 -5.15 0.51
C MET A 96 -14.64 -6.28 1.49
N GLY A 97 -14.78 -6.04 2.79
CA GLY A 97 -14.53 -7.03 3.84
C GLY A 97 -13.05 -7.35 4.12
N LYS A 98 -12.12 -6.78 3.35
CA LYS A 98 -10.69 -7.03 3.53
C LYS A 98 -9.96 -5.76 4.01
N ARG A 99 -9.05 -5.96 4.96
CA ARG A 99 -8.24 -4.88 5.54
C ARG A 99 -7.01 -4.57 4.69
N VAL A 100 -7.20 -4.45 3.37
CA VAL A 100 -6.20 -4.01 2.40
C VAL A 100 -6.38 -2.50 2.22
N PHE A 101 -5.71 -1.72 3.05
CA PHE A 101 -5.97 -0.30 3.16
C PHE A 101 -5.37 0.50 1.99
N VAL A 102 -6.17 1.43 1.47
CA VAL A 102 -5.81 2.40 0.40
C VAL A 102 -5.47 3.74 1.01
N ALA A 103 -6.36 4.25 1.84
CA ALA A 103 -6.23 5.59 2.40
C ALA A 103 -6.86 5.70 3.80
N THR A 104 -6.36 6.68 4.55
CA THR A 104 -7.10 7.26 5.66
C THR A 104 -7.54 8.65 5.27
N VAL A 105 -8.78 9.00 5.57
CA VAL A 105 -9.37 10.30 5.23
C VAL A 105 -9.97 10.97 6.46
N ARG A 106 -9.90 12.28 6.53
CA ARG A 106 -10.56 13.07 7.56
C ARG A 106 -11.87 13.66 7.04
N ASP A 107 -12.64 14.23 7.94
CA ASP A 107 -13.98 14.75 7.65
C ASP A 107 -13.97 15.90 6.63
N GLU A 108 -12.86 16.62 6.50
CA GLU A 108 -12.67 17.70 5.53
C GLU A 108 -12.80 17.21 4.08
N LEU A 109 -12.46 15.95 3.79
CA LEU A 109 -12.61 15.36 2.46
C LEU A 109 -14.01 14.83 2.17
N LYS A 110 -14.90 14.75 3.16
CA LYS A 110 -16.27 14.26 2.97
C LYS A 110 -17.10 15.13 2.02
N THR A 111 -16.79 16.41 1.91
CA THR A 111 -17.50 17.31 0.98
C THR A 111 -17.26 16.95 -0.49
N SER A 112 -16.17 16.26 -0.80
CA SER A 112 -15.82 15.78 -2.14
C SER A 112 -16.20 14.32 -2.38
N GLU A 113 -16.84 13.69 -1.40
CA GLU A 113 -17.13 12.27 -1.43
C GLU A 113 -18.36 11.95 -2.27
N LYS A 114 -18.26 10.88 -3.06
CA LYS A 114 -19.35 10.31 -3.83
C LYS A 114 -19.48 8.82 -3.52
N VAL A 115 -20.66 8.38 -3.13
CA VAL A 115 -20.97 6.95 -3.00
C VAL A 115 -21.21 6.39 -4.40
N LEU A 116 -20.42 5.38 -4.78
CA LEU A 116 -20.49 4.71 -6.08
C LEU A 116 -21.39 3.48 -6.03
N LYS A 117 -21.29 2.71 -4.95
CA LYS A 117 -21.97 1.42 -4.79
C LYS A 117 -22.26 1.14 -3.32
N GLN A 118 -23.33 0.40 -3.06
CA GLN A 118 -23.64 -0.13 -1.73
C GLN A 118 -23.89 -1.62 -1.84
N GLU A 119 -23.30 -2.39 -0.93
CA GLU A 119 -23.45 -3.84 -0.87
C GLU A 119 -23.55 -4.30 0.59
N THR A 120 -24.22 -5.44 0.77
CA THR A 120 -24.25 -6.14 2.06
C THR A 120 -23.46 -7.44 1.92
N ASP A 121 -22.47 -7.62 2.77
CA ASP A 121 -21.72 -8.86 2.83
C ASP A 121 -22.64 -10.00 3.28
N SER A 122 -22.75 -11.05 2.47
CA SER A 122 -23.69 -12.14 2.71
C SER A 122 -23.35 -13.01 3.92
N ALA A 123 -22.07 -13.04 4.33
CA ALA A 123 -21.61 -13.87 5.44
C ALA A 123 -21.67 -13.12 6.78
N THR A 124 -21.34 -11.83 6.77
CA THR A 124 -21.26 -11.01 7.99
C THR A 124 -22.47 -10.11 8.20
N HIS A 125 -23.30 -9.92 7.17
CA HIS A 125 -24.42 -8.97 7.11
C HIS A 125 -24.01 -7.50 7.31
N ILE A 126 -22.73 -7.20 7.23
CA ILE A 126 -22.21 -5.83 7.30
C ILE A 126 -22.54 -5.10 6.00
N GLN A 127 -23.03 -3.88 6.13
CA GLN A 127 -23.28 -2.99 5.00
C GLN A 127 -22.01 -2.23 4.64
N TRP A 128 -21.62 -2.31 3.37
CA TRP A 128 -20.46 -1.66 2.81
C TRP A 128 -20.86 -0.65 1.76
N GLU A 129 -20.06 0.39 1.62
CA GLU A 129 -20.16 1.33 0.51
C GLU A 129 -18.80 1.53 -0.13
N GLN A 130 -18.79 1.52 -1.45
CA GLN A 130 -17.66 1.96 -2.25
C GLN A 130 -17.81 3.46 -2.45
N VAL A 131 -16.79 4.20 -2.07
CA VAL A 131 -16.77 5.66 -2.18
C VAL A 131 -15.61 6.11 -3.05
N GLN A 132 -15.80 7.26 -3.68
CA GLN A 132 -14.77 8.02 -4.37
C GLN A 132 -14.59 9.34 -3.65
N VAL A 133 -13.34 9.69 -3.33
CA VAL A 133 -12.97 10.92 -2.64
C VAL A 133 -12.02 11.71 -3.53
N GLN A 134 -12.18 13.02 -3.59
CA GLN A 134 -11.23 13.91 -4.27
C GLN A 134 -10.29 14.55 -3.27
N ALA A 135 -9.00 14.61 -3.62
CA ALA A 135 -7.98 15.24 -2.81
C ALA A 135 -6.84 15.76 -3.70
N TRP A 136 -5.92 16.51 -3.08
CA TRP A 136 -4.66 16.93 -3.69
C TRP A 136 -3.51 16.13 -3.10
N VAL A 137 -2.54 15.80 -3.94
CA VAL A 137 -1.32 15.08 -3.55
C VAL A 137 -0.09 15.73 -4.17
N ASP A 138 1.08 15.53 -3.58
CA ASP A 138 2.36 15.85 -4.20
C ASP A 138 2.63 14.88 -5.37
N GLY A 139 3.10 15.41 -6.50
CA GLY A 139 3.35 14.62 -7.70
C GLY A 139 4.60 13.71 -7.64
N LYS A 140 5.47 13.87 -6.63
CA LYS A 140 6.65 13.01 -6.47
C LYS A 140 6.27 11.64 -5.89
N GLY A 141 7.10 10.63 -6.10
CA GLY A 141 6.89 9.30 -5.54
C GLY A 141 5.64 8.60 -6.06
N LEU A 142 5.36 8.77 -7.34
CA LEU A 142 4.27 8.12 -8.06
C LEU A 142 4.82 7.28 -9.21
N GLU A 143 4.22 6.13 -9.45
CA GLU A 143 4.56 5.18 -10.50
C GLU A 143 3.42 5.02 -11.50
N PRO A 144 3.69 4.85 -12.80
CA PRO A 144 2.66 4.63 -13.80
C PRO A 144 2.06 3.21 -13.77
N SER A 145 2.69 2.30 -13.03
CA SER A 145 2.20 0.92 -12.87
C SER A 145 2.62 0.32 -11.54
N LEU A 146 1.92 -0.73 -11.10
CA LEU A 146 2.26 -1.48 -9.89
C LEU A 146 3.51 -2.35 -10.04
N LYS A 147 3.92 -2.67 -11.27
CA LYS A 147 5.01 -3.64 -11.48
C LYS A 147 6.32 -3.28 -10.77
N PRO A 148 6.88 -2.06 -10.88
CA PRO A 148 8.11 -1.71 -10.17
C PRO A 148 7.96 -1.79 -8.64
N ILE A 149 6.78 -1.42 -8.13
CA ILE A 149 6.48 -1.48 -6.69
C ILE A 149 6.41 -2.95 -6.22
N TRP A 150 5.78 -3.83 -7.03
CA TRP A 150 5.69 -5.26 -6.72
C TRP A 150 7.02 -5.99 -6.88
N ASP A 151 7.86 -5.62 -7.85
CA ASP A 151 9.21 -6.15 -7.98
C ASP A 151 10.03 -5.82 -6.72
N TYR A 152 10.01 -4.57 -6.27
CA TYR A 152 10.63 -4.11 -5.02
C TYR A 152 10.08 -4.87 -3.79
N ALA A 153 8.76 -4.95 -3.63
CA ALA A 153 8.15 -5.62 -2.49
C ALA A 153 8.40 -7.14 -2.49
N GLY A 154 8.40 -7.77 -3.65
CA GLY A 154 8.74 -9.18 -3.82
C GLY A 154 10.21 -9.48 -3.49
N GLU A 155 11.13 -8.59 -3.87
CA GLU A 155 12.54 -8.69 -3.48
C GLU A 155 12.69 -8.54 -1.96
N MET A 156 12.02 -7.57 -1.35
CA MET A 156 11.96 -7.38 0.10
C MET A 156 11.43 -8.63 0.80
N TYR A 157 10.34 -9.22 0.31
CA TYR A 157 9.77 -10.46 0.85
C TYR A 157 10.76 -11.59 0.84
N LYS A 158 11.35 -11.87 -0.33
CA LYS A 158 12.32 -12.96 -0.52
C LYS A 158 13.55 -12.77 0.39
N SER A 159 14.13 -11.58 0.39
CA SER A 159 15.34 -11.30 1.16
C SER A 159 15.10 -11.32 2.67
N THR A 160 13.92 -10.91 3.12
CA THR A 160 13.57 -10.83 4.53
C THR A 160 13.13 -12.19 5.10
N CYS A 161 12.30 -12.93 4.36
CA CYS A 161 11.64 -14.13 4.89
C CYS A 161 12.39 -15.44 4.59
N ASN A 162 13.22 -15.49 3.54
CA ASN A 162 14.01 -16.70 3.24
C ASN A 162 15.25 -16.89 4.12
N SER A 163 15.58 -15.94 4.98
CA SER A 163 16.79 -16.00 5.80
C SER A 163 16.76 -17.09 6.89
N CYS A 164 15.57 -17.47 7.36
CA CYS A 164 15.41 -18.43 8.45
C CYS A 164 14.76 -19.75 7.99
N HIS A 165 13.80 -19.68 7.10
CA HIS A 165 13.11 -20.80 6.46
C HIS A 165 12.56 -20.35 5.10
N GLY A 166 12.09 -21.26 4.27
CA GLY A 166 11.45 -20.87 2.99
C GLY A 166 10.25 -19.95 3.24
N ALA A 167 10.22 -18.81 2.56
CA ALA A 167 9.06 -17.93 2.60
C ALA A 167 7.84 -18.65 2.01
N PRO A 168 6.69 -18.68 2.68
CA PRO A 168 5.48 -19.29 2.13
C PRO A 168 5.02 -18.54 0.87
N ASP A 169 4.34 -19.23 -0.03
CA ASP A 169 3.67 -18.56 -1.15
C ASP A 169 2.69 -17.50 -0.59
N PRO A 170 2.66 -16.28 -1.13
CA PRO A 170 1.67 -15.28 -0.70
C PRO A 170 0.22 -15.78 -0.73
N ALA A 171 -0.12 -16.67 -1.67
CA ALA A 171 -1.43 -17.31 -1.75
C ALA A 171 -1.70 -18.38 -0.67
N HIS A 172 -0.73 -18.64 0.24
CA HIS A 172 -0.93 -19.58 1.35
C HIS A 172 -1.90 -19.04 2.42
N PHE A 173 -1.98 -17.72 2.57
CA PHE A 173 -2.89 -17.07 3.51
C PHE A 173 -3.92 -16.21 2.79
N THR A 174 -5.02 -15.89 3.51
CA THR A 174 -5.95 -14.83 3.08
C THR A 174 -5.34 -13.44 3.30
N ALA A 175 -5.88 -12.43 2.64
CA ALA A 175 -5.44 -11.05 2.80
C ALA A 175 -5.48 -10.58 4.28
N ASN A 176 -6.55 -10.91 4.99
CA ASN A 176 -6.65 -10.60 6.42
C ASN A 176 -5.73 -11.49 7.28
N GLY A 177 -5.45 -12.72 6.86
CA GLY A 177 -4.54 -13.65 7.52
C GLY A 177 -3.09 -13.15 7.54
N TRP A 178 -2.65 -12.47 6.49
CA TRP A 178 -1.31 -11.89 6.42
C TRP A 178 -1.03 -10.84 7.51
N ILE A 179 -2.04 -10.15 8.02
CA ILE A 179 -1.89 -9.18 9.12
C ILE A 179 -1.35 -9.87 10.38
N SER A 180 -1.95 -11.00 10.76
CA SER A 180 -1.48 -11.79 11.90
C SER A 180 -0.18 -12.52 11.62
N GLY A 181 0.01 -13.02 10.39
CA GLY A 181 1.24 -13.68 9.95
C GLY A 181 2.46 -12.77 10.07
N LEU A 182 2.43 -11.58 9.49
CA LEU A 182 3.53 -10.61 9.60
C LEU A 182 3.74 -10.16 11.05
N LYS A 183 2.67 -9.91 11.80
CA LYS A 183 2.77 -9.52 13.20
C LYS A 183 3.48 -10.59 14.04
N ALA A 184 3.18 -11.86 13.83
CA ALA A 184 3.86 -12.97 14.54
C ALA A 184 5.35 -13.03 14.24
N MET A 185 5.77 -12.63 13.04
CA MET A 185 7.18 -12.64 12.60
C MET A 185 7.92 -11.33 12.85
N SER A 186 7.26 -10.30 13.38
CA SER A 186 7.84 -8.94 13.53
C SER A 186 9.08 -8.86 14.41
N ALA A 187 9.29 -9.81 15.33
CA ALA A 187 10.49 -9.88 16.15
C ALA A 187 11.74 -10.35 15.38
N TYR A 188 11.57 -10.99 14.24
CA TYR A 188 12.63 -11.66 13.48
C TYR A 188 13.14 -10.87 12.26
N TYR A 189 12.51 -9.76 11.91
CA TYR A 189 12.97 -8.89 10.81
C TYR A 189 13.18 -7.44 11.28
N ARG A 190 13.84 -6.66 10.44
CA ARG A 190 14.10 -5.23 10.67
C ARG A 190 13.66 -4.43 9.43
N LEU A 191 12.39 -4.09 9.40
CA LEU A 191 11.79 -3.21 8.39
C LEU A 191 11.32 -1.92 9.04
N SER A 192 11.38 -0.82 8.31
CA SER A 192 10.70 0.41 8.71
C SER A 192 9.17 0.21 8.63
N LYS A 193 8.42 1.10 9.25
CA LYS A 193 6.93 1.03 9.18
C LYS A 193 6.41 1.14 7.74
N GLU A 194 7.08 1.91 6.90
CA GLU A 194 6.70 2.06 5.50
C GLU A 194 7.03 0.79 4.69
N GLU A 195 8.23 0.22 4.88
CA GLU A 195 8.62 -1.07 4.29
C GLU A 195 7.64 -2.17 4.70
N GLU A 196 7.28 -2.24 5.99
CA GLU A 196 6.31 -3.23 6.50
C GLU A 196 4.92 -3.06 5.87
N ARG A 197 4.44 -1.82 5.69
CA ARG A 197 3.17 -1.54 5.02
C ARG A 197 3.18 -1.93 3.54
N THR A 198 4.29 -1.63 2.85
CA THR A 198 4.47 -2.04 1.45
C THR A 198 4.50 -3.56 1.32
N LEU A 199 5.24 -4.23 2.20
CA LEU A 199 5.29 -5.69 2.23
C LEU A 199 3.93 -6.31 2.53
N LEU A 200 3.20 -5.80 3.54
CA LEU A 200 1.86 -6.27 3.84
C LEU A 200 0.91 -6.08 2.66
N LYS A 201 0.95 -4.92 2.02
CA LYS A 201 0.12 -4.61 0.84
C LYS A 201 0.41 -5.58 -0.32
N TYR A 202 1.68 -5.88 -0.58
CA TYR A 202 2.10 -6.87 -1.56
C TYR A 202 1.53 -8.26 -1.25
N LEU A 203 1.74 -8.76 -0.03
CA LEU A 203 1.26 -10.07 0.39
C LEU A 203 -0.26 -10.18 0.34
N GLN A 204 -0.96 -9.13 0.74
CA GLN A 204 -2.42 -9.08 0.70
C GLN A 204 -2.98 -9.07 -0.72
N ASN A 205 -2.31 -8.41 -1.67
CA ASN A 205 -2.74 -8.38 -3.07
C ASN A 205 -2.40 -9.68 -3.83
N HIS A 206 -1.49 -10.50 -3.28
CA HIS A 206 -1.16 -11.83 -3.81
C HIS A 206 -1.73 -12.97 -2.97
N ALA A 207 -2.65 -12.67 -2.04
CA ALA A 207 -3.26 -13.65 -1.14
C ALA A 207 -4.27 -14.56 -1.86
N ALA A 208 -4.60 -15.69 -1.22
CA ALA A 208 -5.52 -16.69 -1.77
C ALA A 208 -6.90 -16.14 -2.14
N ASP A 209 -7.37 -15.11 -1.43
CA ASP A 209 -8.73 -14.56 -1.56
C ASP A 209 -8.79 -13.19 -2.25
N THR A 210 -7.69 -12.69 -2.77
CA THR A 210 -7.61 -11.50 -3.64
C THR A 210 -7.36 -11.86 -5.10
N GLY A 211 -7.12 -13.13 -5.40
CA GLY A 211 -7.08 -13.68 -6.74
C GLY A 211 -5.89 -13.24 -7.58
N GLY A 212 -4.81 -12.78 -6.96
CA GLY A 212 -3.64 -12.32 -7.71
C GLY A 212 -3.93 -11.12 -8.63
N GLN A 213 -4.98 -10.34 -8.36
CA GLN A 213 -5.35 -9.16 -9.17
C GLN A 213 -4.33 -8.01 -9.11
N GLY A 214 -3.19 -8.24 -8.46
CA GLY A 214 -2.07 -7.29 -8.45
C GLY A 214 -1.19 -7.30 -9.70
N SER A 215 -1.61 -7.96 -10.77
CA SER A 215 -0.85 -8.05 -12.03
C SER A 215 -1.59 -7.36 -13.18
N HIS A 216 -1.70 -6.05 -13.11
CA HIS A 216 -2.04 -5.23 -14.28
C HIS A 216 -1.16 -4.01 -14.35
#